data_46324deb9fcd230b01a8609455085683
#
_entry.id   46324deb9fcd230b01a8609455085683
#
_cell.length_a   1.000
_cell.length_b   1.000
_cell.length_c   1.000
_cell.angle_alpha   90.00
_cell.angle_beta   90.00
_cell.angle_gamma   90.00
#
_symmetry.space_group_name_H-M   'P 1'
#
loop_
_entity.id
_entity.type
_entity.pdbx_description
1 polymer ?
#
loop_
_entity_poly.entity_id
_entity_poly.type
_entity_poly.pdbx_seq_one_letter_code
_entity_poly.pdbx_strand_id
1 'polypeptide(L)'
;LITTETDEFSAVCPFSGLPDLAYVKIEYHPDGGKCVELKSLKYYFISFRNVGIYQEAVTKRIYLDLKIALNTKRLRITTIYNTRGGFDTTCVEGNLN
;
A
#
# COMPACT_ATOMS: atom_id res chain seq x y z
N LEU A 1 -7.25 -3.65 -16.54
CA LEU A 1 -6.31 -3.28 -15.48
C LEU A 1 -6.65 -1.91 -14.93
N ILE A 2 -6.80 -1.83 -13.63
CA ILE A 2 -7.03 -0.57 -12.89
C ILE A 2 -5.79 -0.26 -12.10
N THR A 3 -5.32 0.99 -12.19
CA THR A 3 -4.17 1.47 -11.44
C THR A 3 -4.56 2.70 -10.64
N THR A 4 -4.31 2.68 -9.33
CA THR A 4 -4.54 3.81 -8.44
C THR A 4 -3.26 4.09 -7.69
N GLU A 5 -2.85 5.36 -7.63
CA GLU A 5 -1.57 5.76 -7.04
C GLU A 5 -1.76 6.94 -6.08
N THR A 6 -0.93 7.00 -5.06
CA THR A 6 -0.86 8.15 -4.16
C THR A 6 0.56 8.31 -3.62
N ASP A 7 1.00 9.54 -3.41
CA ASP A 7 2.23 9.86 -2.70
C ASP A 7 1.98 10.39 -1.27
N GLU A 8 0.75 10.29 -0.80
CA GLU A 8 0.33 10.83 0.50
C GLU A 8 0.27 9.78 1.61
N PHE A 9 0.75 8.56 1.36
CA PHE A 9 0.74 7.51 2.39
C PHE A 9 1.81 7.77 3.45
N SER A 10 1.46 7.58 4.71
CA SER A 10 2.41 7.63 5.80
C SER A 10 2.10 6.60 6.89
N ALA A 11 3.16 6.12 7.54
CA ALA A 11 3.11 5.28 8.72
C ALA A 11 4.23 5.75 9.66
N VAL A 12 4.46 5.04 10.75
CA VAL A 12 5.50 5.39 11.71
C VAL A 12 6.58 4.31 11.67
N CYS A 13 7.84 4.74 11.62
CA CYS A 13 8.97 3.81 11.72
C CYS A 13 9.01 3.24 13.15
N PRO A 14 8.90 1.91 13.34
CA PRO A 14 8.90 1.32 14.68
C PRO A 14 10.18 1.58 15.46
N PHE A 15 11.30 1.79 14.74
CA PHE A 15 12.60 2.01 15.37
C PHE A 15 12.76 3.46 15.85
N SER A 16 12.46 4.44 14.99
CA SER A 16 12.72 5.85 15.29
C SER A 16 11.50 6.60 15.85
N GLY A 17 10.29 6.08 15.64
CA GLY A 17 9.05 6.79 15.97
C GLY A 17 8.74 7.96 15.04
N LEU A 18 9.51 8.14 13.98
CA LEU A 18 9.32 9.22 13.01
C LEU A 18 8.37 8.79 11.88
N PRO A 19 7.67 9.75 11.26
CA PRO A 19 6.82 9.44 10.10
C PRO A 19 7.62 8.91 8.92
N ASP A 20 7.11 7.85 8.30
CA ASP A 20 7.59 7.32 7.03
C ASP A 20 6.61 7.69 5.94
N LEU A 21 7.05 8.50 4.98
CA LEU A 21 6.23 8.90 3.85
C LEU A 21 6.53 7.99 2.66
N ALA A 22 5.48 7.60 1.95
CA ALA A 22 5.61 6.64 0.87
C ALA A 22 4.70 6.95 -0.30
N TYR A 23 5.16 6.51 -1.47
CA TYR A 23 4.33 6.34 -2.65
C TYR A 23 3.74 4.93 -2.61
N VAL A 24 2.45 4.82 -2.92
CA VAL A 24 1.76 3.53 -3.00
C VAL A 24 1.07 3.42 -4.35
N LYS A 25 1.29 2.29 -5.01
CA LYS A 25 0.64 1.96 -6.29
C LYS A 25 -0.16 0.68 -6.11
N ILE A 26 -1.44 0.76 -6.46
CA ILE A 26 -2.36 -0.37 -6.44
C ILE A 26 -2.73 -0.69 -7.88
N GLU A 27 -2.45 -1.92 -8.31
CA GLU A 27 -2.80 -2.40 -9.64
C GLU A 27 -3.64 -3.67 -9.51
N TYR A 28 -4.76 -3.75 -10.22
CA TYR A 28 -5.59 -4.96 -10.15
C TYR A 28 -6.48 -5.12 -11.37
N HIS A 29 -6.87 -6.37 -11.61
CA HIS A 29 -7.96 -6.71 -12.51
C HIS A 29 -9.22 -6.94 -11.68
N PRO A 30 -10.35 -6.28 -11.99
CA PRO A 30 -11.56 -6.39 -11.17
C PRO A 30 -12.31 -7.70 -11.44
N ASP A 31 -11.64 -8.83 -11.25
CA ASP A 31 -12.17 -10.17 -11.50
C ASP A 31 -13.34 -10.52 -10.56
N GLY A 32 -13.39 -9.91 -9.39
CA GLY A 32 -14.50 -10.08 -8.44
C GLY A 32 -15.67 -9.14 -8.67
N GLY A 33 -15.64 -8.35 -9.75
CA GLY A 33 -16.70 -7.39 -10.05
C GLY A 33 -16.73 -6.17 -9.14
N LYS A 34 -15.64 -5.91 -8.42
CA LYS A 34 -15.54 -4.79 -7.46
C LYS A 34 -14.38 -3.89 -7.81
N CYS A 35 -14.57 -2.60 -7.53
CA CYS A 35 -13.52 -1.59 -7.65
C CYS A 35 -13.33 -0.87 -6.32
N VAL A 36 -12.12 -0.33 -6.10
CA VAL A 36 -11.83 0.44 -4.91
C VAL A 36 -12.60 1.76 -4.96
N GLU A 37 -13.28 2.10 -3.86
CA GLU A 37 -13.90 3.41 -3.70
C GLU A 37 -12.86 4.33 -3.07
N LEU A 38 -12.56 5.45 -3.75
CA LEU A 38 -11.38 6.27 -3.41
C LEU A 38 -11.46 6.95 -2.04
N LYS A 39 -12.65 7.36 -1.61
CA LYS A 39 -12.82 7.97 -0.28
C LYS A 39 -12.55 6.95 0.83
N SER A 40 -13.05 5.73 0.67
CA SER A 40 -12.79 4.64 1.60
C SER A 40 -11.31 4.29 1.64
N LEU A 41 -10.64 4.27 0.47
CA LEU A 41 -9.21 4.03 0.38
C LEU A 41 -8.42 5.12 1.12
N LYS A 42 -8.83 6.38 0.97
CA LYS A 42 -8.19 7.48 1.69
C LYS A 42 -8.26 7.28 3.20
N TYR A 43 -9.44 6.96 3.73
CA TYR A 43 -9.58 6.71 5.17
C TYR A 43 -8.81 5.48 5.62
N TYR A 44 -8.78 4.44 4.79
CA TYR A 44 -7.98 3.25 5.07
C TYR A 44 -6.50 3.61 5.22
N PHE A 45 -5.95 4.40 4.29
CA PHE A 45 -4.55 4.82 4.37
C PHE A 45 -4.29 5.76 5.56
N ILE A 46 -5.23 6.66 5.87
CA ILE A 46 -5.11 7.53 7.03
C ILE A 46 -5.01 6.71 8.32
N SER A 47 -5.63 5.54 8.40
CA SER A 47 -5.57 4.68 9.58
C SER A 47 -4.16 4.22 9.92
N PHE A 48 -3.22 4.28 8.97
CA PHE A 48 -1.82 3.89 9.20
C PHE A 48 -0.95 5.02 9.74
N ARG A 49 -1.40 6.27 9.76
CA ARG A 49 -0.56 7.43 10.08
C ARG A 49 0.18 7.32 11.41
N ASN A 50 -0.47 6.73 12.41
CA ASN A 50 0.09 6.57 13.75
C ASN A 50 0.47 5.13 14.06
N VAL A 51 0.51 4.26 13.06
CA VAL A 51 0.82 2.84 13.22
C VAL A 51 2.30 2.62 13.00
N GLY A 52 2.98 2.05 14.01
CA GLY A 52 4.38 1.64 13.89
C GLY A 52 4.48 0.34 13.13
N ILE A 53 4.91 0.42 11.87
CA ILE A 53 4.99 -0.75 10.99
C ILE A 53 6.09 -0.54 9.96
N TYR A 54 6.87 -1.61 9.69
CA TYR A 54 7.91 -1.57 8.67
C TYR A 54 7.32 -1.63 7.26
N GLN A 55 8.07 -1.14 6.28
CA GLN A 55 7.65 -1.04 4.89
C GLN A 55 7.20 -2.39 4.32
N GLU A 56 7.96 -3.45 4.57
CA GLU A 56 7.64 -4.79 4.08
C GLU A 56 6.31 -5.29 4.64
N ALA A 57 6.09 -5.06 5.92
CA ALA A 57 4.89 -5.50 6.61
C ALA A 57 3.65 -4.70 6.19
N VAL A 58 3.79 -3.39 5.97
CA VAL A 58 2.66 -2.57 5.53
C VAL A 58 2.26 -2.92 4.11
N THR A 59 3.23 -3.18 3.23
CA THR A 59 2.95 -3.59 1.85
C THR A 59 2.14 -4.88 1.82
N LYS A 60 2.53 -5.85 2.64
CA LYS A 60 1.80 -7.11 2.77
C LYS A 60 0.41 -6.91 3.37
N ARG A 61 0.28 -6.06 4.39
CA ARG A 61 -1.02 -5.77 5.02
C ARG A 61 -1.99 -5.16 4.01
N ILE A 62 -1.55 -4.18 3.25
CA ILE A 62 -2.38 -3.57 2.21
C ILE A 62 -2.79 -4.60 1.18
N TYR A 63 -1.85 -5.45 0.75
CA TYR A 63 -2.15 -6.52 -0.21
C TYR A 63 -3.23 -7.46 0.32
N LEU A 64 -3.10 -7.95 1.54
CA LEU A 64 -4.07 -8.90 2.12
C LEU A 64 -5.45 -8.26 2.29
N ASP A 65 -5.52 -7.03 2.78
CA ASP A 65 -6.78 -6.34 2.98
C ASP A 65 -7.51 -6.09 1.66
N LEU A 66 -6.79 -5.63 0.63
CA LEU A 66 -7.39 -5.35 -0.67
C LEU A 66 -7.75 -6.63 -1.42
N LYS A 67 -6.96 -7.69 -1.26
CA LYS A 67 -7.28 -8.99 -1.87
C LYS A 67 -8.65 -9.51 -1.39
N ILE A 68 -8.91 -9.38 -0.11
CA ILE A 68 -10.21 -9.77 0.47
C ILE A 68 -11.32 -8.83 0.00
N ALA A 69 -11.09 -7.52 0.09
CA ALA A 69 -12.10 -6.53 -0.25
C ALA A 69 -12.51 -6.58 -1.72
N LEU A 70 -11.55 -6.79 -2.64
CA LEU A 70 -11.78 -6.82 -4.08
C LEU A 70 -12.11 -8.22 -4.61
N ASN A 71 -11.89 -9.25 -3.81
CA ASN A 71 -12.09 -10.64 -4.21
C ASN A 71 -11.41 -10.96 -5.54
N THR A 72 -10.14 -10.56 -5.68
CA THR A 72 -9.33 -10.83 -6.87
C THR A 72 -7.98 -11.40 -6.46
N LYS A 73 -7.44 -12.30 -7.29
CA LYS A 73 -6.08 -12.82 -7.12
C LYS A 73 -5.07 -12.04 -7.94
N ARG A 74 -5.54 -11.29 -8.95
CA ARG A 74 -4.67 -10.49 -9.82
C ARG A 74 -4.58 -9.07 -9.27
N LEU A 75 -3.75 -8.93 -8.26
CA LEU A 75 -3.55 -7.71 -7.49
C LEU A 75 -2.07 -7.56 -7.18
N ARG A 76 -1.53 -6.38 -7.40
CA ARG A 76 -0.15 -6.06 -7.05
C ARG A 76 -0.10 -4.72 -6.31
N ILE A 77 0.56 -4.72 -5.16
CA ILE A 77 0.80 -3.53 -4.35
C ILE A 77 2.28 -3.21 -4.42
N THR A 78 2.60 -1.97 -4.73
CA THR A 78 3.98 -1.47 -4.73
C THR A 78 4.07 -0.30 -3.78
N THR A 79 5.06 -0.32 -2.89
CA THR A 79 5.35 0.81 -2.01
C THR A 79 6.79 1.24 -2.19
N ILE A 80 7.01 2.56 -2.23
CA ILE A 80 8.34 3.15 -2.32
C ILE A 80 8.41 4.23 -1.26
N TYR A 81 9.21 4.01 -0.21
CA TYR A 81 9.40 5.00 0.83
C TYR A 81 10.41 6.06 0.38
N ASN A 82 10.26 7.26 0.94
CA ASN A 82 11.21 8.35 0.68
C ASN A 82 12.62 7.90 1.05
N THR A 83 13.60 8.41 0.27
CA THR A 83 15.01 8.06 0.43
C THR A 83 15.47 8.22 1.87
N ARG A 84 16.15 7.19 2.38
CA ARG A 84 16.72 7.16 3.73
C ARG A 84 18.14 6.65 3.69
N GLY A 85 19.05 7.40 4.31
CA GLY A 85 20.46 7.02 4.34
C GLY A 85 21.05 6.81 2.96
N GLY A 86 20.51 7.48 1.93
CA GLY A 86 20.94 7.31 0.55
C GLY A 86 20.32 6.14 -0.18
N PHE A 87 19.36 5.41 0.45
CA PHE A 87 18.72 4.23 -0.16
C PHE A 87 17.27 4.50 -0.50
N ASP A 88 16.87 4.01 -1.69
CA ASP A 88 15.46 3.90 -2.08
C ASP A 88 15.08 2.42 -2.05
N THR A 89 14.01 2.08 -1.34
CA THR A 89 13.55 0.71 -1.22
C THR A 89 12.15 0.56 -1.80
N THR A 90 12.00 -0.41 -2.69
CA THR A 90 10.70 -0.75 -3.28
C THR A 90 10.25 -2.12 -2.78
N CYS A 91 9.03 -2.18 -2.25
CA CYS A 91 8.41 -3.44 -1.85
C CYS A 91 7.24 -3.75 -2.78
N VAL A 92 7.12 -5.00 -3.17
CA VAL A 92 6.04 -5.46 -4.06
C VAL A 92 5.42 -6.71 -3.46
N GLU A 93 4.10 -6.74 -3.39
CA GLU A 93 3.32 -7.93 -3.02
C GLU A 93 2.31 -8.23 -4.11
N GLY A 94 2.20 -9.53 -4.44
CA GLY A 94 1.26 -10.00 -5.44
C GLY A 94 1.77 -9.88 -6.88
N ASN A 95 0.92 -10.29 -7.81
CA ASN A 95 1.21 -10.20 -9.24
C ASN A 95 -0.10 -10.07 -10.02
N LEU A 96 0.02 -9.79 -11.32
CA LEU A 96 -1.13 -9.57 -12.21
C LEU A 96 -1.40 -10.76 -13.15
N ASN A 97 -0.76 -11.88 -12.93
CA ASN A 97 -0.90 -13.07 -13.79
C ASN A 97 -2.17 -13.85 -13.51
#